data_22483e6192d7c28be8ba93208c55ce10
#
_entry.id   22483e6192d7c28be8ba93208c55ce10
#
_cell.length_a   1.000
_cell.length_b   1.000
_cell.length_c   1.000
_cell.angle_alpha   90.00
_cell.angle_beta   90.00
_cell.angle_gamma   90.00
#
_symmetry.space_group_name_H-M   'P 1'
#
loop_
_entity.id
_entity.type
_entity.pdbx_description
1 polymer ?
#
loop_
_entity_poly.entity_id
_entity_poly.type
_entity_poly.pdbx_seq_one_letter_code
_entity_poly.pdbx_strand_id
1 'polypeptide(L)'
;MMLAQVNSIAFRLFGIPVYWYAIIIVSGIALAVWLSSREAVRVGLKEDDVFDFMLWGLPAAIVGARLYYVAFQWQDYVDNPIEIFFTRNGGLAIYGGLIGGGLALFFFTRHRFISTWTFLDIAAPSVILAQAIGRWGNFMNHEAYGPATTRQFLENLHLPSFIIDNMNINGTYHQPTFLYESVWNVLGFIVLVLLRKKPHFLKEGEVFLGYIIWYSFGRFFIEGLRMDSLYAFSNIRVSQLLSLVMFVAAIVIVIVRRRNPNLKFYNREKQKKKITTS
;
A
#
# COMPACT_ATOMS: atom_id res chain seq x y z
N MET A 1 -2.01 0.80 -38.31
CA MET A 1 -0.92 0.13 -37.58
C MET A 1 -1.46 -0.21 -36.20
N MET A 2 -1.80 -1.48 -35.90
CA MET A 2 -2.23 -1.86 -34.57
C MET A 2 -1.04 -1.61 -33.63
N LEU A 3 -1.20 -0.65 -32.72
CA LEU A 3 -0.24 -0.40 -31.66
C LEU A 3 -0.20 -1.63 -30.78
N ALA A 4 0.96 -2.22 -30.62
CA ALA A 4 1.15 -3.40 -29.81
C ALA A 4 0.87 -3.03 -28.33
N GLN A 5 -0.28 -3.42 -27.82
CA GLN A 5 -0.55 -3.34 -26.38
C GLN A 5 0.49 -4.17 -25.63
N VAL A 6 0.93 -3.69 -24.48
CA VAL A 6 1.87 -4.42 -23.63
C VAL A 6 1.23 -5.75 -23.25
N ASN A 7 1.92 -6.85 -23.54
CA ASN A 7 1.48 -8.17 -23.09
C ASN A 7 1.59 -8.23 -21.55
N SER A 8 0.51 -8.57 -20.89
CA SER A 8 0.49 -8.73 -19.42
C SER A 8 1.43 -9.86 -18.93
N ILE A 9 1.75 -10.83 -19.82
CA ILE A 9 2.71 -11.92 -19.55
C ILE A 9 4.12 -11.42 -19.79
N ALA A 10 4.97 -11.43 -18.76
CA ALA A 10 6.38 -11.07 -18.86
C ALA A 10 7.19 -12.17 -19.57
N PHE A 11 7.05 -13.39 -19.10
CA PHE A 11 7.69 -14.57 -19.67
C PHE A 11 6.96 -15.85 -19.23
N ARG A 12 7.38 -17.00 -19.78
CA ARG A 12 6.89 -18.30 -19.34
C ARG A 12 8.04 -19.10 -18.70
N LEU A 13 7.80 -19.59 -17.48
CA LEU A 13 8.74 -20.44 -16.76
C LEU A 13 8.16 -21.87 -16.70
N PHE A 14 8.81 -22.83 -17.32
CA PHE A 14 8.31 -24.20 -17.43
C PHE A 14 6.86 -24.30 -17.95
N GLY A 15 6.48 -23.44 -18.90
CA GLY A 15 5.13 -23.38 -19.48
C GLY A 15 4.12 -22.56 -18.66
N ILE A 16 4.43 -22.19 -17.41
CA ILE A 16 3.57 -21.37 -16.54
C ILE A 16 3.79 -19.87 -16.86
N PRO A 17 2.72 -19.11 -17.16
CA PRO A 17 2.87 -17.68 -17.44
C PRO A 17 3.22 -16.92 -16.16
N VAL A 18 4.25 -16.09 -16.22
CA VAL A 18 4.63 -15.13 -15.18
C VAL A 18 4.19 -13.74 -15.66
N TYR A 19 3.35 -13.08 -14.88
CA TYR A 19 2.76 -11.80 -15.21
C TYR A 19 3.62 -10.63 -14.70
N TRP A 20 3.69 -9.55 -15.47
CA TRP A 20 4.33 -8.30 -15.03
C TRP A 20 3.79 -7.79 -13.70
N TYR A 21 2.48 -7.91 -13.51
CA TYR A 21 1.82 -7.55 -12.25
C TYR A 21 2.48 -8.23 -11.05
N ALA A 22 2.70 -9.54 -11.12
CA ALA A 22 3.31 -10.30 -10.03
C ALA A 22 4.75 -9.84 -9.76
N ILE A 23 5.54 -9.61 -10.81
CA ILE A 23 6.94 -9.14 -10.69
C ILE A 23 6.98 -7.77 -10.01
N ILE A 24 6.13 -6.84 -10.45
CA ILE A 24 6.04 -5.49 -9.91
C ILE A 24 5.63 -5.51 -8.43
N ILE A 25 4.62 -6.30 -8.06
CA ILE A 25 4.19 -6.40 -6.66
C ILE A 25 5.29 -7.01 -5.79
N VAL A 26 5.91 -8.11 -6.22
CA VAL A 26 6.99 -8.77 -5.45
C VAL A 26 8.19 -7.85 -5.29
N SER A 27 8.58 -7.12 -6.35
CA SER A 27 9.67 -6.14 -6.27
C SER A 27 9.35 -4.98 -5.32
N GLY A 28 8.10 -4.50 -5.33
CA GLY A 28 7.62 -3.49 -4.39
C GLY A 28 7.67 -3.96 -2.94
N ILE A 29 7.23 -5.19 -2.68
CA ILE A 29 7.32 -5.81 -1.34
C ILE A 29 8.78 -5.96 -0.91
N ALA A 30 9.64 -6.50 -1.77
CA ALA A 30 11.07 -6.69 -1.46
C ALA A 30 11.75 -5.36 -1.11
N LEU A 31 11.49 -4.31 -1.89
CA LEU A 31 12.00 -2.97 -1.62
C LEU A 31 11.45 -2.41 -0.31
N ALA A 32 10.16 -2.60 -0.01
CA ALA A 32 9.56 -2.15 1.24
C ALA A 32 10.16 -2.85 2.46
N VAL A 33 10.36 -4.16 2.38
CA VAL A 33 11.02 -4.94 3.43
C VAL A 33 12.45 -4.44 3.65
N TRP A 34 13.22 -4.30 2.60
CA TRP A 34 14.60 -3.81 2.68
C TRP A 34 14.70 -2.41 3.30
N LEU A 35 13.87 -1.45 2.87
CA LEU A 35 13.87 -0.10 3.43
C LEU A 35 13.40 -0.09 4.88
N SER A 36 12.40 -0.91 5.23
CA SER A 36 11.91 -1.03 6.60
C SER A 36 12.94 -1.67 7.53
N SER A 37 13.69 -2.69 7.08
CA SER A 37 14.77 -3.30 7.85
C SER A 37 15.89 -2.30 8.14
N ARG A 38 16.29 -1.50 7.14
CA ARG A 38 17.24 -0.41 7.33
C ARG A 38 16.79 0.60 8.38
N GLU A 39 15.51 0.97 8.32
CA GLU A 39 14.92 1.89 9.29
C GLU A 39 14.77 1.28 10.68
N ALA A 40 14.43 -0.01 10.79
CA ALA A 40 14.36 -0.75 12.04
C ALA A 40 15.67 -0.66 12.82
N VAL A 41 16.80 -0.91 12.15
CA VAL A 41 18.15 -0.76 12.75
C VAL A 41 18.40 0.68 13.21
N ARG A 42 17.98 1.68 12.41
CA ARG A 42 18.16 3.09 12.76
C ARG A 42 17.44 3.47 14.06
N VAL A 43 16.26 2.91 14.30
CA VAL A 43 15.47 3.18 15.53
C VAL A 43 15.78 2.24 16.69
N GLY A 44 16.70 1.28 16.49
CA GLY A 44 17.22 0.42 17.53
C GLY A 44 16.52 -0.94 17.64
N LEU A 45 15.78 -1.36 16.62
CA LEU A 45 15.28 -2.73 16.48
C LEU A 45 16.31 -3.62 15.77
N LYS A 46 16.08 -4.92 15.75
CA LYS A 46 16.92 -5.86 15.01
C LYS A 46 16.56 -5.81 13.52
N GLU A 47 17.55 -6.04 12.66
CA GLU A 47 17.35 -6.09 11.21
C GLU A 47 16.36 -7.19 10.82
N ASP A 48 16.44 -8.34 11.51
CA ASP A 48 15.60 -9.50 11.24
C ASP A 48 14.13 -9.33 11.67
N ASP A 49 13.81 -8.37 12.55
CA ASP A 49 12.45 -8.21 13.06
C ASP A 49 11.43 -7.95 11.94
N VAL A 50 11.83 -7.26 10.86
CA VAL A 50 10.96 -7.00 9.71
C VAL A 50 10.80 -8.25 8.85
N PHE A 51 11.88 -8.99 8.60
CA PHE A 51 11.82 -10.26 7.87
C PHE A 51 11.01 -11.32 8.63
N ASP A 52 11.24 -11.46 9.92
CA ASP A 52 10.51 -12.37 10.79
C ASP A 52 9.01 -12.05 10.78
N PHE A 53 8.67 -10.75 10.84
CA PHE A 53 7.27 -10.34 10.70
C PHE A 53 6.69 -10.75 9.34
N MET A 54 7.41 -10.58 8.25
CA MET A 54 6.92 -10.95 6.91
C MET A 54 6.62 -12.45 6.80
N LEU A 55 7.40 -13.30 7.45
CA LEU A 55 7.17 -14.75 7.49
C LEU A 55 5.84 -15.13 8.16
N TRP A 56 5.36 -14.34 9.11
CA TRP A 56 4.09 -14.55 9.79
C TRP A 56 2.97 -13.67 9.24
N GLY A 57 3.27 -12.42 8.96
CA GLY A 57 2.31 -11.41 8.55
C GLY A 57 1.74 -11.67 7.15
N LEU A 58 2.58 -12.10 6.20
CA LEU A 58 2.11 -12.37 4.84
C LEU A 58 1.17 -13.59 4.76
N PRO A 59 1.52 -14.77 5.32
CA PRO A 59 0.57 -15.89 5.40
C PRO A 59 -0.72 -15.53 6.15
N ALA A 60 -0.62 -14.82 7.28
CA ALA A 60 -1.79 -14.40 8.05
C ALA A 60 -2.70 -13.44 7.24
N ALA A 61 -2.11 -12.54 6.46
CA ALA A 61 -2.86 -11.65 5.58
C ALA A 61 -3.58 -12.46 4.46
N ILE A 62 -2.90 -13.44 3.85
CA ILE A 62 -3.51 -14.29 2.82
C ILE A 62 -4.66 -15.12 3.41
N VAL A 63 -4.45 -15.75 4.55
CA VAL A 63 -5.49 -16.53 5.25
C VAL A 63 -6.66 -15.63 5.63
N GLY A 64 -6.39 -14.46 6.21
CA GLY A 64 -7.43 -13.49 6.56
C GLY A 64 -8.22 -13.02 5.34
N ALA A 65 -7.54 -12.73 4.21
CA ALA A 65 -8.17 -12.34 2.97
C ALA A 65 -9.12 -13.43 2.45
N ARG A 66 -8.68 -14.69 2.54
CA ARG A 66 -9.50 -15.83 2.12
C ARG A 66 -10.70 -16.08 3.04
N LEU A 67 -10.48 -16.09 4.34
CA LEU A 67 -11.54 -16.31 5.32
C LEU A 67 -12.63 -15.22 5.21
N TYR A 68 -12.23 -13.97 5.04
CA TYR A 68 -13.17 -12.87 4.86
C TYR A 68 -13.99 -13.07 3.57
N TYR A 69 -13.34 -13.38 2.45
CA TYR A 69 -14.02 -13.61 1.19
C TYR A 69 -15.03 -14.76 1.30
N VAL A 70 -14.61 -15.91 1.82
CA VAL A 70 -15.47 -17.09 2.01
C VAL A 70 -16.66 -16.79 2.93
N ALA A 71 -16.44 -16.03 4.01
CA ALA A 71 -17.53 -15.66 4.93
C ALA A 71 -18.63 -14.82 4.26
N PHE A 72 -18.26 -13.94 3.31
CA PHE A 72 -19.23 -13.11 2.58
C PHE A 72 -19.79 -13.76 1.33
N GLN A 73 -19.13 -14.80 0.79
CA GLN A 73 -19.56 -15.57 -0.37
C GLN A 73 -19.82 -17.03 0.00
N TRP A 74 -20.32 -17.26 1.23
CA TRP A 74 -20.49 -18.61 1.76
C TRP A 74 -21.33 -19.51 0.87
N GLN A 75 -22.35 -18.98 0.20
CA GLN A 75 -23.24 -19.72 -0.68
C GLN A 75 -22.52 -20.42 -1.83
N ASP A 76 -21.42 -19.84 -2.32
CA ASP A 76 -20.63 -20.42 -3.41
C ASP A 76 -19.84 -21.67 -2.99
N TYR A 77 -19.70 -21.90 -1.67
CA TYR A 77 -18.88 -22.97 -1.09
C TYR A 77 -19.70 -24.08 -0.41
N VAL A 78 -21.01 -23.92 -0.27
CA VAL A 78 -21.88 -24.90 0.42
C VAL A 78 -21.81 -26.25 -0.24
N ASP A 79 -21.87 -26.30 -1.58
CA ASP A 79 -21.90 -27.57 -2.34
C ASP A 79 -20.51 -28.19 -2.51
N ASN A 80 -19.43 -27.39 -2.41
CA ASN A 80 -18.06 -27.88 -2.55
C ASN A 80 -17.10 -27.18 -1.58
N PRO A 81 -17.09 -27.51 -0.27
CA PRO A 81 -16.29 -26.84 0.74
C PRO A 81 -14.77 -26.91 0.51
N ILE A 82 -14.29 -27.89 -0.28
CA ILE A 82 -12.86 -28.03 -0.57
C ILE A 82 -12.32 -26.84 -1.39
N GLU A 83 -13.19 -26.15 -2.15
CA GLU A 83 -12.80 -24.96 -2.92
C GLU A 83 -12.38 -23.78 -2.04
N ILE A 84 -12.69 -23.81 -0.74
CA ILE A 84 -12.21 -22.82 0.23
C ILE A 84 -10.68 -22.75 0.25
N PHE A 85 -9.99 -23.84 -0.01
CA PHE A 85 -8.52 -23.87 -0.01
C PHE A 85 -7.88 -23.46 -1.34
N PHE A 86 -8.66 -23.35 -2.42
CA PHE A 86 -8.13 -22.99 -3.75
C PHE A 86 -8.26 -21.49 -4.03
N THR A 87 -7.13 -20.77 -3.97
CA THR A 87 -7.06 -19.32 -4.23
C THR A 87 -6.65 -18.98 -5.67
N ARG A 88 -6.39 -19.99 -6.51
CA ARG A 88 -5.87 -19.81 -7.87
C ARG A 88 -6.85 -19.06 -8.78
N ASN A 89 -8.15 -19.21 -8.54
CA ASN A 89 -9.21 -18.54 -9.30
C ASN A 89 -9.64 -17.20 -8.68
N GLY A 90 -8.82 -16.62 -7.78
CA GLY A 90 -9.17 -15.42 -7.04
C GLY A 90 -9.83 -15.70 -5.70
N GLY A 91 -10.72 -14.83 -5.24
CA GLY A 91 -11.45 -14.99 -3.97
C GLY A 91 -10.61 -14.59 -2.76
N LEU A 92 -9.93 -13.45 -2.84
CA LEU A 92 -9.20 -12.82 -1.74
C LEU A 92 -9.75 -11.42 -1.51
N ALA A 93 -10.19 -11.12 -0.29
CA ALA A 93 -10.72 -9.81 0.08
C ALA A 93 -9.65 -8.97 0.78
N ILE A 94 -9.45 -7.75 0.30
CA ILE A 94 -8.44 -6.81 0.84
C ILE A 94 -8.66 -6.55 2.32
N TYR A 95 -9.91 -6.35 2.76
CA TYR A 95 -10.23 -6.09 4.16
C TYR A 95 -9.84 -7.24 5.09
N GLY A 96 -10.08 -8.47 4.66
CA GLY A 96 -9.62 -9.66 5.38
C GLY A 96 -8.10 -9.73 5.50
N GLY A 97 -7.39 -9.36 4.44
CA GLY A 97 -5.93 -9.27 4.46
C GLY A 97 -5.40 -8.22 5.44
N LEU A 98 -6.03 -7.05 5.48
CA LEU A 98 -5.68 -5.99 6.44
C LEU A 98 -5.94 -6.42 7.90
N ILE A 99 -7.08 -7.10 8.15
CA ILE A 99 -7.40 -7.63 9.48
C ILE A 99 -6.40 -8.71 9.89
N GLY A 100 -6.17 -9.71 9.03
CA GLY A 100 -5.24 -10.81 9.31
C GLY A 100 -3.80 -10.33 9.52
N GLY A 101 -3.31 -9.46 8.64
CA GLY A 101 -1.99 -8.85 8.78
C GLY A 101 -1.87 -7.95 10.02
N GLY A 102 -2.92 -7.18 10.34
CA GLY A 102 -2.97 -6.33 11.53
C GLY A 102 -2.97 -7.13 12.84
N LEU A 103 -3.73 -8.24 12.90
CA LEU A 103 -3.70 -9.16 14.04
C LEU A 103 -2.32 -9.81 14.19
N ALA A 104 -1.74 -10.30 13.09
CA ALA A 104 -0.39 -10.86 13.12
C ALA A 104 0.63 -9.83 13.61
N LEU A 105 0.55 -8.58 13.14
CA LEU A 105 1.41 -7.49 13.61
C LEU A 105 1.26 -7.25 15.12
N PHE A 106 0.02 -7.19 15.59
CA PHE A 106 -0.25 -6.96 17.02
C PHE A 106 0.35 -8.07 17.89
N PHE A 107 0.12 -9.34 17.55
CA PHE A 107 0.67 -10.46 18.31
C PHE A 107 2.19 -10.56 18.18
N PHE A 108 2.74 -10.35 16.99
CA PHE A 108 4.19 -10.36 16.75
C PHE A 108 4.90 -9.29 17.59
N THR A 109 4.41 -8.05 17.55
CA THR A 109 5.03 -6.95 18.29
C THR A 109 4.93 -7.16 19.80
N ARG A 110 3.82 -7.73 20.28
CA ARG A 110 3.65 -8.11 21.70
C ARG A 110 4.63 -9.20 22.12
N HIS A 111 4.78 -10.24 21.32
CA HIS A 111 5.73 -11.35 21.60
C HIS A 111 7.18 -10.88 21.61
N ARG A 112 7.54 -9.95 20.71
CA ARG A 112 8.90 -9.40 20.62
C ARG A 112 9.15 -8.21 21.55
N PHE A 113 8.17 -7.79 22.35
CA PHE A 113 8.25 -6.59 23.23
C PHE A 113 8.60 -5.31 22.45
N ILE A 114 8.14 -5.23 21.21
CA ILE A 114 8.28 -4.06 20.33
C ILE A 114 6.99 -3.25 20.41
N SER A 115 7.09 -1.90 20.39
CA SER A 115 5.91 -1.08 20.23
C SER A 115 5.30 -1.26 18.83
N THR A 116 4.02 -1.60 18.77
CA THR A 116 3.28 -1.72 17.50
C THR A 116 3.31 -0.40 16.72
N TRP A 117 3.22 0.74 17.41
CA TRP A 117 3.30 2.05 16.78
C TRP A 117 4.66 2.33 16.16
N THR A 118 5.75 1.98 16.85
CA THR A 118 7.10 2.10 16.29
C THR A 118 7.26 1.23 15.04
N PHE A 119 6.74 0.01 15.07
CA PHE A 119 6.82 -0.89 13.91
C PHE A 119 6.00 -0.36 12.71
N LEU A 120 4.80 0.18 12.95
CA LEU A 120 3.99 0.84 11.94
C LEU A 120 4.69 2.08 11.35
N ASP A 121 5.34 2.88 12.18
CA ASP A 121 6.11 4.06 11.74
C ASP A 121 7.30 3.68 10.85
N ILE A 122 7.96 2.56 11.15
CA ILE A 122 9.05 2.02 10.34
C ILE A 122 8.53 1.63 8.95
N ALA A 123 7.41 0.92 8.90
CA ALA A 123 6.87 0.35 7.68
C ALA A 123 6.15 1.38 6.78
N ALA A 124 5.50 2.38 7.35
CA ALA A 124 4.58 3.26 6.64
C ALA A 124 5.18 3.94 5.39
N PRO A 125 6.38 4.56 5.42
CA PRO A 125 6.96 5.14 4.21
C PRO A 125 7.30 4.11 3.15
N SER A 126 7.75 2.93 3.55
CA SER A 126 8.10 1.85 2.62
C SER A 126 6.85 1.25 1.96
N VAL A 127 5.75 1.16 2.70
CA VAL A 127 4.45 0.69 2.20
C VAL A 127 3.89 1.64 1.15
N ILE A 128 3.90 2.96 1.38
CA ILE A 128 3.40 3.92 0.37
C ILE A 128 4.25 3.91 -0.90
N LEU A 129 5.56 3.67 -0.79
CA LEU A 129 6.42 3.49 -1.96
C LEU A 129 6.08 2.19 -2.71
N ALA A 130 5.86 1.08 -1.99
CA ALA A 130 5.42 -0.18 -2.61
C ALA A 130 4.05 -0.01 -3.30
N GLN A 131 3.13 0.77 -2.73
CA GLN A 131 1.88 1.13 -3.38
C GLN A 131 2.10 1.92 -4.67
N ALA A 132 3.03 2.89 -4.68
CA ALA A 132 3.40 3.62 -5.89
C ALA A 132 3.89 2.68 -7.01
N ILE A 133 4.75 1.73 -6.66
CA ILE A 133 5.26 0.70 -7.58
C ILE A 133 4.11 -0.20 -8.05
N GLY A 134 3.24 -0.64 -7.14
CA GLY A 134 2.11 -1.51 -7.45
C GLY A 134 1.12 -0.92 -8.47
N ARG A 135 0.99 0.42 -8.55
CA ARG A 135 0.15 1.08 -9.57
C ARG A 135 0.61 0.81 -11.01
N TRP A 136 1.89 0.57 -11.22
CA TRP A 136 2.40 0.14 -12.52
C TRP A 136 1.94 -1.27 -12.90
N GLY A 137 1.62 -2.11 -11.90
CA GLY A 137 0.96 -3.39 -12.15
C GLY A 137 -0.44 -3.23 -12.76
N ASN A 138 -1.24 -2.26 -12.25
CA ASN A 138 -2.54 -1.95 -12.85
C ASN A 138 -2.40 -1.45 -14.31
N PHE A 139 -1.37 -0.64 -14.59
CA PHE A 139 -1.06 -0.22 -15.96
C PHE A 139 -0.78 -1.40 -16.88
N MET A 140 0.03 -2.37 -16.43
CA MET A 140 0.35 -3.57 -17.22
C MET A 140 -0.86 -4.49 -17.46
N ASN A 141 -1.85 -4.46 -16.56
CA ASN A 141 -3.07 -5.23 -16.67
C ASN A 141 -4.21 -4.46 -17.35
N HIS A 142 -4.02 -3.19 -17.71
CA HIS A 142 -5.07 -2.29 -18.20
C HIS A 142 -6.28 -2.20 -17.24
N GLU A 143 -5.99 -2.10 -15.93
CA GLU A 143 -6.98 -2.00 -14.87
C GLU A 143 -6.97 -0.61 -14.22
N ALA A 144 -8.06 -0.27 -13.53
CA ALA A 144 -8.14 0.93 -12.68
C ALA A 144 -7.84 2.24 -13.42
N TYR A 145 -8.18 2.30 -14.71
CA TYR A 145 -8.04 3.50 -15.53
C TYR A 145 -9.15 4.52 -15.25
N GLY A 146 -8.90 5.77 -15.67
CA GLY A 146 -9.82 6.89 -15.51
C GLY A 146 -10.82 7.05 -16.65
N PRO A 147 -11.57 8.16 -16.66
CA PRO A 147 -12.56 8.43 -17.68
C PRO A 147 -11.94 8.55 -19.07
N ALA A 148 -12.78 8.39 -20.08
CA ALA A 148 -12.39 8.57 -21.46
C ALA A 148 -11.78 9.97 -21.68
N THR A 149 -10.76 10.02 -22.51
CA THR A 149 -10.04 11.26 -22.85
C THR A 149 -9.58 11.22 -24.32
N THR A 150 -8.75 12.17 -24.72
CA THR A 150 -8.19 12.23 -26.06
C THR A 150 -6.68 11.96 -26.02
N ARG A 151 -6.13 11.48 -27.15
CA ARG A 151 -4.68 11.36 -27.32
C ARG A 151 -3.98 12.69 -27.06
N GLN A 152 -4.54 13.79 -27.58
CA GLN A 152 -4.02 15.14 -27.39
C GLN A 152 -3.91 15.53 -25.90
N PHE A 153 -4.89 15.15 -25.07
CA PHE A 153 -4.82 15.38 -23.64
C PHE A 153 -3.61 14.68 -23.01
N LEU A 154 -3.33 13.42 -23.38
CA LEU A 154 -2.19 12.66 -22.87
C LEU A 154 -0.85 13.21 -23.36
N GLU A 155 -0.79 13.68 -24.59
CA GLU A 155 0.38 14.37 -25.18
C GLU A 155 0.66 15.70 -24.47
N ASN A 156 -0.38 16.45 -24.11
CA ASN A 156 -0.26 17.70 -23.34
C ASN A 156 0.27 17.45 -21.91
N LEU A 157 0.07 16.26 -21.36
CA LEU A 157 0.72 15.84 -20.10
C LEU A 157 2.19 15.46 -20.27
N HIS A 158 2.75 15.60 -21.49
CA HIS A 158 4.14 15.24 -21.83
C HIS A 158 4.49 13.79 -21.48
N LEU A 159 3.51 12.88 -21.60
CA LEU A 159 3.73 11.47 -21.31
C LEU A 159 4.50 10.80 -22.46
N PRO A 160 5.40 9.85 -22.15
CA PRO A 160 6.05 9.05 -23.17
C PRO A 160 5.03 8.26 -24.02
N SER A 161 5.35 8.06 -25.29
CA SER A 161 4.45 7.39 -26.25
C SER A 161 4.01 6.00 -25.78
N PHE A 162 4.91 5.24 -25.12
CA PHE A 162 4.55 3.92 -24.60
C PHE A 162 3.44 3.96 -23.57
N ILE A 163 3.33 5.03 -22.75
CA ILE A 163 2.22 5.21 -21.81
C ILE A 163 0.97 5.58 -22.59
N ILE A 164 1.07 6.59 -23.49
CA ILE A 164 -0.07 7.07 -24.28
C ILE A 164 -0.72 5.92 -25.05
N ASP A 165 0.10 5.14 -25.75
CA ASP A 165 -0.38 4.05 -26.60
C ASP A 165 -1.04 2.93 -25.76
N ASN A 166 -0.54 2.63 -24.57
CA ASN A 166 -1.14 1.65 -23.66
C ASN A 166 -2.38 2.16 -22.90
N MET A 167 -2.60 3.48 -22.86
CA MET A 167 -3.85 4.05 -22.35
C MET A 167 -4.97 4.06 -23.38
N ASN A 168 -4.73 3.54 -24.60
CA ASN A 168 -5.77 3.25 -25.59
C ASN A 168 -6.36 1.85 -25.32
N ILE A 169 -7.44 1.80 -24.58
CA ILE A 169 -8.11 0.55 -24.19
C ILE A 169 -9.37 0.39 -25.05
N ASN A 170 -9.42 -0.70 -25.82
CA ASN A 170 -10.52 -0.99 -26.74
C ASN A 170 -10.87 0.18 -27.72
N GLY A 171 -9.83 0.89 -28.19
CA GLY A 171 -10.00 1.99 -29.15
C GLY A 171 -10.30 3.35 -28.52
N THR A 172 -10.42 3.44 -27.20
CA THR A 172 -10.67 4.68 -26.46
C THR A 172 -9.49 5.02 -25.55
N TYR A 173 -9.01 6.26 -25.59
CA TYR A 173 -7.99 6.73 -24.65
C TYR A 173 -8.61 7.02 -23.29
N HIS A 174 -7.88 6.66 -22.23
CA HIS A 174 -8.30 6.86 -20.84
C HIS A 174 -7.28 7.66 -20.04
N GLN A 175 -7.74 8.36 -19.01
CA GLN A 175 -6.83 9.06 -18.09
C GLN A 175 -5.99 8.10 -17.27
N PRO A 176 -4.68 8.37 -17.08
CA PRO A 176 -3.73 7.49 -16.44
C PRO A 176 -3.78 7.61 -14.90
N THR A 177 -4.89 7.18 -14.29
CA THR A 177 -5.08 7.24 -12.83
C THR A 177 -4.02 6.49 -12.06
N PHE A 178 -3.46 5.41 -12.64
CA PHE A 178 -2.31 4.69 -12.08
C PHE A 178 -1.12 5.62 -11.86
N LEU A 179 -0.85 6.51 -12.82
CA LEU A 179 0.27 7.46 -12.76
C LEU A 179 0.01 8.56 -11.73
N TYR A 180 -1.21 9.08 -11.68
CA TYR A 180 -1.61 10.08 -10.69
C TYR A 180 -1.41 9.54 -9.26
N GLU A 181 -1.86 8.32 -8.99
CA GLU A 181 -1.71 7.67 -7.69
C GLU A 181 -0.25 7.31 -7.40
N SER A 182 0.49 6.85 -8.42
CA SER A 182 1.93 6.55 -8.26
C SER A 182 2.73 7.80 -7.89
N VAL A 183 2.55 8.91 -8.61
CA VAL A 183 3.23 10.19 -8.31
C VAL A 183 2.83 10.71 -6.93
N TRP A 184 1.54 10.68 -6.58
CA TRP A 184 1.06 11.07 -5.25
C TRP A 184 1.71 10.27 -4.13
N ASN A 185 1.82 8.95 -4.30
CA ASN A 185 2.42 8.06 -3.32
C ASN A 185 3.95 8.26 -3.22
N VAL A 186 4.64 8.52 -4.33
CA VAL A 186 6.08 8.87 -4.30
C VAL A 186 6.30 10.19 -3.55
N LEU A 187 5.48 11.21 -3.79
CA LEU A 187 5.55 12.46 -3.04
C LEU A 187 5.30 12.23 -1.55
N GLY A 188 4.31 11.41 -1.20
CA GLY A 188 4.03 11.00 0.17
C GLY A 188 5.21 10.29 0.83
N PHE A 189 5.85 9.37 0.12
CA PHE A 189 7.08 8.72 0.57
C PHE A 189 8.17 9.74 0.91
N ILE A 190 8.45 10.66 0.00
CA ILE A 190 9.47 11.70 0.19
C ILE A 190 9.14 12.56 1.43
N VAL A 191 7.90 13.04 1.52
CA VAL A 191 7.45 13.87 2.65
C VAL A 191 7.60 13.12 3.98
N LEU A 192 7.11 11.88 4.06
CA LEU A 192 7.20 11.08 5.28
C LEU A 192 8.65 10.79 5.69
N VAL A 193 9.52 10.47 4.73
CA VAL A 193 10.95 10.23 5.00
C VAL A 193 11.64 11.50 5.48
N LEU A 194 11.34 12.65 4.91
CA LEU A 194 11.91 13.92 5.34
C LEU A 194 11.41 14.31 6.74
N LEU A 195 10.11 14.18 7.00
CA LEU A 195 9.51 14.54 8.29
C LEU A 195 10.01 13.63 9.43
N ARG A 196 10.11 12.31 9.19
CA ARG A 196 10.59 11.36 10.23
C ARG A 196 12.05 11.58 10.61
N LYS A 197 12.86 12.21 9.73
CA LYS A 197 14.25 12.53 10.02
C LYS A 197 14.42 13.78 10.91
N LYS A 198 13.39 14.63 10.99
CA LYS A 198 13.46 15.83 11.83
C LYS A 198 13.45 15.45 13.31
N PRO A 199 14.47 15.86 14.10
CA PRO A 199 14.51 15.57 15.54
C PRO A 199 13.36 16.29 16.24
N HIS A 200 12.74 15.63 17.22
CA HIS A 200 11.67 16.15 18.08
C HIS A 200 10.45 16.72 17.33
N PHE A 201 10.21 16.29 16.10
CA PHE A 201 9.09 16.79 15.30
C PHE A 201 7.86 15.85 15.34
N LEU A 202 8.05 14.58 15.02
CA LEU A 202 7.00 13.56 15.06
C LEU A 202 7.11 12.70 16.30
N LYS A 203 5.99 12.46 16.95
CA LYS A 203 5.87 11.49 18.04
C LYS A 203 5.65 10.09 17.47
N GLU A 204 5.89 9.08 18.29
CA GLU A 204 5.67 7.67 17.96
C GLU A 204 4.22 7.42 17.51
N GLY A 205 4.03 6.78 16.36
CA GLY A 205 2.76 6.55 15.67
C GLY A 205 2.37 7.65 14.68
N GLU A 206 3.05 8.81 14.68
CA GLU A 206 2.67 9.92 13.80
C GLU A 206 3.19 9.78 12.37
N VAL A 207 4.22 8.99 12.12
CA VAL A 207 4.65 8.67 10.75
C VAL A 207 3.58 7.82 10.06
N PHE A 208 3.09 6.80 10.75
CA PHE A 208 2.00 5.95 10.26
C PHE A 208 0.69 6.72 10.09
N LEU A 209 0.30 7.53 11.07
CA LEU A 209 -0.89 8.37 10.95
C LEU A 209 -0.76 9.40 9.81
N GLY A 210 0.44 9.95 9.60
CA GLY A 210 0.76 10.81 8.47
C GLY A 210 0.60 10.09 7.13
N TYR A 211 1.01 8.81 7.05
CA TYR A 211 0.75 7.96 5.89
C TYR A 211 -0.75 7.80 5.66
N ILE A 212 -1.54 7.48 6.69
CA ILE A 212 -3.00 7.34 6.56
C ILE A 212 -3.63 8.65 6.07
N ILE A 213 -3.25 9.79 6.63
CA ILE A 213 -3.75 11.11 6.20
C ILE A 213 -3.41 11.36 4.73
N TRP A 214 -2.15 11.17 4.33
CA TRP A 214 -1.69 11.42 2.96
C TRP A 214 -2.38 10.52 1.96
N TYR A 215 -2.36 9.22 2.22
CA TYR A 215 -2.97 8.22 1.33
C TYR A 215 -4.48 8.40 1.19
N SER A 216 -5.19 8.60 2.31
CA SER A 216 -6.65 8.77 2.29
C SER A 216 -7.06 10.04 1.56
N PHE A 217 -6.31 11.13 1.71
CA PHE A 217 -6.55 12.37 0.96
C PHE A 217 -6.44 12.14 -0.55
N GLY A 218 -5.32 11.60 -1.02
CA GLY A 218 -5.14 11.31 -2.45
C GLY A 218 -6.16 10.32 -2.99
N ARG A 219 -6.43 9.25 -2.21
CA ARG A 219 -7.39 8.22 -2.59
C ARG A 219 -8.81 8.76 -2.76
N PHE A 220 -9.23 9.69 -1.92
CA PHE A 220 -10.55 10.31 -2.02
C PHE A 220 -10.77 10.98 -3.38
N PHE A 221 -9.79 11.73 -3.88
CA PHE A 221 -9.88 12.42 -5.18
C PHE A 221 -9.68 11.46 -6.36
N ILE A 222 -8.68 10.59 -6.29
CA ILE A 222 -8.34 9.68 -7.39
C ILE A 222 -9.45 8.65 -7.60
N GLU A 223 -10.07 8.15 -6.52
CA GLU A 223 -11.23 7.26 -6.62
C GLU A 223 -12.38 7.91 -7.38
N GLY A 224 -12.54 9.23 -7.24
CA GLY A 224 -13.51 10.01 -8.03
C GLY A 224 -13.32 9.92 -9.53
N LEU A 225 -12.12 9.59 -9.99
CA LEU A 225 -11.79 9.45 -11.42
C LEU A 225 -11.87 7.99 -11.92
N ARG A 226 -11.95 6.99 -11.05
CA ARG A 226 -11.93 5.58 -11.48
C ARG A 226 -13.28 5.13 -12.04
N MET A 227 -13.24 4.34 -13.11
CA MET A 227 -14.43 3.81 -13.77
C MET A 227 -14.95 2.50 -13.18
N ASP A 228 -14.10 1.77 -12.44
CA ASP A 228 -14.36 0.44 -11.86
C ASP A 228 -14.72 0.47 -10.36
N SER A 229 -15.17 1.63 -9.86
CA SER A 229 -15.45 1.81 -8.43
C SER A 229 -16.80 1.20 -8.02
N LEU A 230 -16.81 0.60 -6.81
CA LEU A 230 -18.01 0.10 -6.17
C LEU A 230 -18.76 1.26 -5.47
N TYR A 231 -20.07 1.34 -5.66
CA TYR A 231 -20.94 2.34 -5.05
C TYR A 231 -21.62 1.78 -3.78
N ALA A 232 -21.63 2.55 -2.71
CA ALA A 232 -22.33 2.22 -1.47
C ALA A 232 -23.80 2.64 -1.52
N PHE A 233 -24.06 3.84 -2.04
CA PHE A 233 -25.38 4.43 -2.29
C PHE A 233 -25.31 5.18 -3.61
N SER A 234 -26.44 5.58 -4.18
CA SER A 234 -26.61 6.02 -5.56
C SER A 234 -25.46 6.85 -6.19
N ASN A 235 -24.69 7.62 -5.40
CA ASN A 235 -23.59 8.46 -5.92
C ASN A 235 -22.30 8.45 -5.07
N ILE A 236 -22.24 7.69 -3.97
CA ILE A 236 -21.08 7.67 -3.07
C ILE A 236 -20.32 6.36 -3.25
N ARG A 237 -19.05 6.44 -3.60
CA ARG A 237 -18.19 5.28 -3.75
C ARG A 237 -17.72 4.81 -2.36
N VAL A 238 -17.76 3.49 -2.12
CA VAL A 238 -17.32 2.87 -0.84
C VAL A 238 -15.93 3.35 -0.44
N SER A 239 -15.00 3.35 -1.40
CA SER A 239 -13.60 3.74 -1.15
C SER A 239 -13.46 5.23 -0.80
N GLN A 240 -14.31 6.12 -1.32
CA GLN A 240 -14.29 7.54 -0.96
C GLN A 240 -14.77 7.75 0.47
N LEU A 241 -15.87 7.09 0.85
CA LEU A 241 -16.39 7.18 2.23
C LEU A 241 -15.36 6.65 3.23
N LEU A 242 -14.77 5.48 2.94
CA LEU A 242 -13.73 4.90 3.78
C LEU A 242 -12.51 5.83 3.89
N SER A 243 -12.08 6.43 2.79
CA SER A 243 -10.96 7.37 2.77
C SER A 243 -11.25 8.61 3.63
N LEU A 244 -12.46 9.16 3.57
CA LEU A 244 -12.86 10.29 4.41
C LEU A 244 -12.85 9.91 5.89
N VAL A 245 -13.42 8.76 6.25
CA VAL A 245 -13.43 8.26 7.64
C VAL A 245 -12.01 8.05 8.15
N MET A 246 -11.14 7.41 7.38
CA MET A 246 -9.75 7.16 7.76
C MET A 246 -8.96 8.47 7.91
N PHE A 247 -9.17 9.44 7.02
CA PHE A 247 -8.56 10.76 7.09
C PHE A 247 -8.92 11.47 8.38
N VAL A 248 -10.21 11.58 8.69
CA VAL A 248 -10.70 12.25 9.89
C VAL A 248 -10.24 11.51 11.15
N ALA A 249 -10.37 10.19 11.18
CA ALA A 249 -9.93 9.36 12.31
C ALA A 249 -8.44 9.54 12.60
N ALA A 250 -7.59 9.52 11.56
CA ALA A 250 -6.15 9.69 11.74
C ALA A 250 -5.80 11.07 12.31
N ILE A 251 -6.46 12.15 11.84
CA ILE A 251 -6.27 13.50 12.40
C ILE A 251 -6.68 13.54 13.87
N VAL A 252 -7.85 13.02 14.20
CA VAL A 252 -8.34 12.98 15.59
C VAL A 252 -7.37 12.21 16.48
N ILE A 253 -6.90 11.04 16.02
CA ILE A 253 -5.92 10.24 16.77
C ILE A 253 -4.61 11.03 16.99
N VAL A 254 -4.09 11.74 15.98
CA VAL A 254 -2.90 12.59 16.14
C VAL A 254 -3.13 13.65 17.22
N ILE A 255 -4.27 14.37 17.17
CA ILE A 255 -4.60 15.43 18.14
C ILE A 255 -4.67 14.86 19.55
N VAL A 256 -5.40 13.74 19.74
CA VAL A 256 -5.57 13.10 21.06
C VAL A 256 -4.22 12.59 21.58
N ARG A 257 -3.43 11.92 20.74
CA ARG A 257 -2.11 11.41 21.13
C ARG A 257 -1.13 12.51 21.50
N ARG A 258 -1.13 13.63 20.81
CA ARG A 258 -0.27 14.79 21.13
C ARG A 258 -0.55 15.41 22.49
N ARG A 259 -1.76 15.25 23.05
CA ARG A 259 -2.10 15.68 24.41
C ARG A 259 -1.37 14.88 25.51
N ASN A 260 -0.87 13.69 25.17
CA ASN A 260 -0.08 12.88 26.11
C ASN A 260 1.38 13.39 26.16
N PRO A 261 1.83 13.99 27.28
CA PRO A 261 3.20 14.51 27.39
C PRO A 261 4.25 13.40 27.42
N ASN A 262 3.87 12.17 27.83
CA ASN A 262 4.80 11.04 27.97
C ASN A 262 5.06 10.33 26.64
N LEU A 263 4.38 10.73 25.55
CA LEU A 263 4.58 10.10 24.25
C LEU A 263 5.96 10.49 23.68
N LYS A 264 6.75 9.48 23.38
CA LYS A 264 8.13 9.63 22.90
C LYS A 264 8.17 10.17 21.48
N PHE A 265 9.19 10.96 21.16
CA PHE A 265 9.47 11.35 19.78
C PHE A 265 10.03 10.16 18.98
N TYR A 266 9.65 10.05 17.71
CA TYR A 266 10.12 9.00 16.81
C TYR A 266 11.61 9.10 16.56
N ASN A 267 12.10 10.28 16.17
CA ASN A 267 13.52 10.56 16.01
C ASN A 267 14.06 11.25 17.25
N ARG A 268 14.80 10.49 18.06
CA ARG A 268 15.56 11.03 19.19
C ARG A 268 16.98 11.25 18.70
N GLU A 269 17.57 12.41 18.93
CA GLU A 269 19.01 12.55 18.81
C GLU A 269 19.66 11.43 19.66
N LYS A 270 20.51 10.62 19.03
CA LYS A 270 21.40 9.76 19.81
C LYS A 270 22.20 10.72 20.70
N GLN A 271 21.95 10.71 22.01
CA GLN A 271 22.86 11.36 22.95
C GLN A 271 24.25 10.81 22.60
N LYS A 272 25.08 11.68 22.01
CA LYS A 272 26.51 11.39 21.90
C LYS A 272 26.95 11.10 23.31
N LYS A 273 27.21 9.81 23.65
CA LYS A 273 27.97 9.50 24.84
C LYS A 273 29.22 10.32 24.72
N LYS A 274 29.33 11.39 25.50
CA LYS A 274 30.59 12.02 25.83
C LYS A 274 31.40 10.90 26.50
N ILE A 275 32.25 10.28 25.72
CA ILE A 275 33.37 9.52 26.28
C ILE A 275 34.24 10.63 26.87
N THR A 276 34.01 10.91 28.12
CA THR A 276 34.94 11.65 28.96
C THR A 276 36.08 10.68 29.15
N THR A 277 37.12 10.81 28.33
CA THR A 277 38.45 10.31 28.64
C THR A 277 38.94 11.16 29.82
N SER A 278 38.83 10.60 31.00
CA SER A 278 39.65 10.98 32.16
C SER A 278 40.91 10.15 32.17
#